data_19e37f01eaa942d02053d4f8e8036f03
#
_entry.id   19e37f01eaa942d02053d4f8e8036f03
#
_cell.length_a   1.000
_cell.length_b   1.000
_cell.length_c   1.000
_cell.angle_alpha   90.00
_cell.angle_beta   90.00
_cell.angle_gamma   90.00
#
_symmetry.space_group_name_H-M   'P 1'
#
loop_
_entity.id
_entity.type
_entity.pdbx_description
1 polymer ?
#
loop_
_entity_poly.entity_id
_entity_poly.type
_entity_poly.pdbx_seq_one_letter_code
_entity_poly.pdbx_strand_id
1 'polypeptide(L)'
;MQRLGFAAALLAMASSAFAADMPVKAVTAAPPATFDPWDIAFGAAVMNDYVFRGITQSNHQPSGAAYFEPRFNLNKDLQLYVGMSAESISFANHAAAEVDIYGGVRPTFGPLGLDFGVWGYLYPGGQCQEGFPGGVAVCPPGSALALGPDFTQIKQNLSFFEGYARVNWTINETFAVGANQFYTPSFLNSGAWGDYASVTAKAAAPSAWFGSSGVGAYLSGEFGRQWFGTTDAFYRVTAAPVGIPYPSYNTWNVGIGFTYKVFTLDLRYSDTNLRKGDCAALTSAFNANIPGNVTAINPNGFGSNWCGAVGIVKLSADLTAMTSLK
;
A
#
# COMPACT_ATOMS: atom_id res chain seq x y z
N MET A 1 -21.33 -34.50 -25.70
CA MET A 1 -20.99 -34.31 -24.29
C MET A 1 -19.61 -33.63 -24.26
N GLN A 2 -19.60 -32.30 -24.31
CA GLN A 2 -18.35 -31.52 -24.20
C GLN A 2 -18.02 -31.35 -22.71
N ARG A 3 -16.88 -31.91 -22.33
CA ARG A 3 -16.32 -31.66 -20.98
C ARG A 3 -15.67 -30.29 -20.99
N LEU A 4 -16.30 -29.31 -20.36
CA LEU A 4 -15.71 -28.03 -20.00
C LEU A 4 -14.63 -28.30 -18.94
N GLY A 5 -13.36 -28.22 -19.34
CA GLY A 5 -12.22 -28.18 -18.43
C GLY A 5 -12.13 -26.79 -17.81
N PHE A 6 -12.48 -26.67 -16.54
CA PHE A 6 -12.22 -25.47 -15.76
C PHE A 6 -10.70 -25.36 -15.53
N ALA A 7 -10.04 -24.48 -16.28
CA ALA A 7 -8.70 -24.02 -15.93
C ALA A 7 -8.84 -23.04 -14.75
N ALA A 8 -8.50 -23.49 -13.54
CA ALA A 8 -8.38 -22.62 -12.39
C ALA A 8 -7.22 -21.66 -12.64
N ALA A 9 -7.54 -20.40 -12.97
CA ALA A 9 -6.58 -19.32 -12.99
C ALA A 9 -6.17 -19.03 -11.54
N LEU A 10 -5.01 -19.51 -11.12
CA LEU A 10 -4.35 -19.07 -9.89
C LEU A 10 -4.05 -17.58 -10.04
N LEU A 11 -4.89 -16.76 -9.44
CA LEU A 11 -4.65 -15.33 -9.25
C LEU A 11 -3.50 -15.20 -8.25
N ALA A 12 -2.30 -15.02 -8.77
CA ALA A 12 -1.18 -14.59 -7.96
C ALA A 12 -1.43 -13.14 -7.53
N MET A 13 -1.95 -12.97 -6.32
CA MET A 13 -1.97 -11.67 -5.68
C MET A 13 -0.62 -11.47 -5.01
N ALA A 14 0.34 -10.94 -5.73
CA ALA A 14 1.43 -10.24 -5.07
C ALA A 14 0.84 -8.94 -4.55
N SER A 15 0.64 -8.89 -3.28
CA SER A 15 0.21 -7.71 -2.57
C SER A 15 1.45 -6.97 -2.16
N SER A 16 1.91 -6.13 -3.01
CA SER A 16 2.79 -5.05 -2.61
C SER A 16 1.97 -4.02 -1.83
N ALA A 17 2.61 -3.22 -1.01
CA ALA A 17 2.11 -1.93 -0.54
C ALA A 17 1.72 -0.99 -1.71
N PHE A 18 1.85 -1.46 -2.94
CA PHE A 18 1.21 -0.91 -4.10
C PHE A 18 -0.30 -1.00 -3.88
N ALA A 19 -0.88 0.03 -3.31
CA ALA A 19 -2.32 0.16 -3.07
C ALA A 19 -3.15 0.20 -4.37
N ALA A 20 -2.65 -0.43 -5.42
CA ALA A 20 -3.31 -0.55 -6.70
C ALA A 20 -3.18 -1.99 -7.19
N ASP A 21 -4.32 -2.63 -7.36
CA ASP A 21 -4.51 -3.97 -7.89
C ASP A 21 -3.43 -4.46 -8.84
N MET A 22 -2.88 -5.64 -8.52
CA MET A 22 -2.14 -6.40 -9.53
C MET A 22 -3.11 -6.84 -10.63
N PRO A 23 -2.75 -6.70 -11.90
CA PRO A 23 -3.63 -7.06 -13.00
C PRO A 23 -3.91 -8.57 -12.99
N VAL A 24 -5.18 -8.93 -13.00
CA VAL A 24 -5.60 -10.29 -13.36
C VAL A 24 -5.31 -10.46 -14.85
N LYS A 25 -4.32 -11.28 -15.17
CA LYS A 25 -4.00 -11.62 -16.56
C LYS A 25 -5.24 -12.24 -17.24
N ALA A 26 -5.67 -11.68 -18.35
CA ALA A 26 -6.70 -12.30 -19.18
C ALA A 26 -6.21 -13.70 -19.60
N VAL A 27 -6.95 -14.75 -19.21
CA VAL A 27 -6.56 -16.15 -19.43
C VAL A 27 -6.81 -16.49 -20.88
N THR A 28 -5.75 -16.61 -21.68
CA THR A 28 -5.76 -17.51 -22.84
C THR A 28 -5.69 -18.94 -22.31
N ALA A 29 -6.57 -19.82 -22.76
CA ALA A 29 -6.62 -21.22 -22.36
C ALA A 29 -5.23 -21.87 -22.57
N ALA A 30 -4.54 -22.09 -21.46
CA ALA A 30 -3.25 -22.77 -21.43
C ALA A 30 -3.44 -24.30 -21.39
N PRO A 31 -2.47 -25.10 -21.89
CA PRO A 31 -2.43 -26.55 -21.67
C PRO A 31 -2.55 -26.89 -20.18
N PRO A 32 -2.98 -28.10 -19.80
CA PRO A 32 -3.11 -28.49 -18.39
C PRO A 32 -1.80 -28.18 -17.67
N ALA A 33 -1.87 -27.22 -16.72
CA ALA A 33 -0.73 -26.77 -16.00
C ALA A 33 -0.12 -27.95 -15.21
N THR A 34 1.12 -28.27 -15.46
CA THR A 34 1.92 -29.11 -14.58
C THR A 34 1.97 -28.41 -13.22
N PHE A 35 1.72 -29.14 -12.15
CA PHE A 35 1.86 -28.62 -10.79
C PHE A 35 3.35 -28.32 -10.55
N ASP A 36 3.68 -27.03 -10.53
CA ASP A 36 5.03 -26.57 -10.18
C ASP A 36 5.08 -26.32 -8.66
N PRO A 37 5.93 -27.04 -7.91
CA PRO A 37 5.95 -26.92 -6.44
C PRO A 37 6.53 -25.60 -5.95
N TRP A 38 7.15 -24.80 -6.82
CA TRP A 38 7.68 -23.48 -6.49
C TRP A 38 7.58 -22.54 -7.69
N ASP A 39 7.55 -21.25 -7.41
CA ASP A 39 7.66 -20.19 -8.40
C ASP A 39 8.36 -18.98 -7.76
N ILE A 40 8.79 -18.04 -8.54
CA ILE A 40 9.32 -16.75 -8.09
C ILE A 40 8.60 -15.66 -8.86
N ALA A 41 7.87 -14.80 -8.15
CA ALA A 41 7.35 -13.57 -8.73
C ALA A 41 8.32 -12.43 -8.46
N PHE A 42 8.48 -11.55 -9.43
CA PHE A 42 9.28 -10.35 -9.31
C PHE A 42 8.78 -9.29 -10.28
N GLY A 43 9.02 -8.05 -9.95
CA GLY A 43 8.57 -6.95 -10.80
C GLY A 43 9.12 -5.62 -10.37
N ALA A 44 8.83 -4.62 -11.19
CA ALA A 44 9.18 -3.24 -10.91
C ALA A 44 8.10 -2.30 -11.42
N ALA A 45 8.03 -1.11 -10.83
CA ALA A 45 7.11 -0.07 -11.24
C ALA A 45 7.77 1.31 -11.13
N VAL A 46 7.27 2.24 -11.95
CA VAL A 46 7.51 3.67 -11.82
C VAL A 46 6.16 4.38 -11.77
N MET A 47 6.06 5.41 -10.94
CA MET A 47 4.84 6.18 -10.77
C MET A 47 5.16 7.65 -10.51
N ASN A 48 4.21 8.54 -10.83
CA ASN A 48 4.39 9.96 -10.57
C ASN A 48 4.21 10.32 -9.10
N ASP A 49 3.53 9.46 -8.33
CA ASP A 49 3.30 9.63 -6.89
C ASP A 49 3.05 8.25 -6.26
N TYR A 50 3.76 7.95 -5.19
CA TYR A 50 3.52 6.76 -4.39
C TYR A 50 2.49 7.09 -3.30
N VAL A 51 1.31 6.52 -3.40
CA VAL A 51 0.19 6.76 -2.48
C VAL A 51 -0.18 5.50 -1.73
N PHE A 52 -0.16 5.56 -0.41
CA PHE A 52 -0.57 4.48 0.48
C PHE A 52 -1.80 4.92 1.28
N ARG A 53 -2.91 4.20 1.13
CA ARG A 53 -4.20 4.49 1.80
C ARG A 53 -4.61 5.97 1.70
N GLY A 54 -4.45 6.57 0.50
CA GLY A 54 -4.80 7.95 0.20
C GLY A 54 -3.82 9.01 0.69
N ILE A 55 -2.63 8.61 1.16
CA ILE A 55 -1.57 9.51 1.64
C ILE A 55 -0.33 9.32 0.78
N THR A 56 0.21 10.41 0.21
CA THR A 56 1.47 10.33 -0.53
C THR A 56 2.62 9.92 0.39
N GLN A 57 3.44 9.01 -0.09
CA GLN A 57 4.66 8.57 0.57
C GLN A 57 5.89 9.20 -0.07
N SER A 58 5.74 9.73 -1.27
CA SER A 58 6.81 10.36 -2.05
C SER A 58 6.69 11.89 -2.14
N ASN A 59 5.84 12.52 -1.30
CA ASN A 59 5.64 13.97 -1.31
C ASN A 59 5.26 14.50 -2.70
N HIS A 60 4.36 13.79 -3.40
CA HIS A 60 3.94 14.06 -4.77
C HIS A 60 5.09 14.11 -5.79
N GLN A 61 6.18 13.39 -5.52
CA GLN A 61 7.32 13.25 -6.44
C GLN A 61 7.29 11.85 -7.08
N PRO A 62 7.93 11.70 -8.25
CA PRO A 62 8.06 10.39 -8.87
C PRO A 62 8.72 9.36 -7.95
N SER A 63 8.19 8.15 -7.98
CA SER A 63 8.67 7.02 -7.19
C SER A 63 8.91 5.81 -8.07
N GLY A 64 9.93 5.03 -7.71
CA GLY A 64 10.21 3.71 -8.25
C GLY A 64 10.02 2.65 -7.17
N ALA A 65 9.64 1.46 -7.60
CA ALA A 65 9.44 0.31 -6.74
C ALA A 65 9.89 -0.97 -7.43
N ALA A 66 10.31 -1.97 -6.62
CA ALA A 66 10.61 -3.31 -7.10
C ALA A 66 10.30 -4.33 -6.01
N TYR A 67 9.97 -5.56 -6.42
CA TYR A 67 9.70 -6.64 -5.48
C TYR A 67 10.25 -7.98 -5.97
N PHE A 68 10.43 -8.90 -5.01
CA PHE A 68 10.85 -10.28 -5.22
C PHE A 68 10.12 -11.19 -4.23
N GLU A 69 9.40 -12.21 -4.73
CA GLU A 69 8.52 -13.08 -3.93
C GLU A 69 8.68 -14.55 -4.34
N PRO A 70 9.51 -15.34 -3.66
CA PRO A 70 9.48 -16.80 -3.71
C PRO A 70 8.15 -17.35 -3.20
N ARG A 71 7.64 -18.34 -3.92
CA ARG A 71 6.36 -19.02 -3.68
C ARG A 71 6.54 -20.53 -3.64
N PHE A 72 5.89 -21.17 -2.68
CA PHE A 72 5.88 -22.61 -2.52
C PHE A 72 4.45 -23.12 -2.59
N ASN A 73 4.14 -23.85 -3.64
CA ASN A 73 2.83 -24.47 -3.82
C ASN A 73 2.85 -25.84 -3.12
N LEU A 74 2.20 -25.93 -1.94
CA LEU A 74 2.08 -27.19 -1.20
C LEU A 74 1.15 -28.17 -1.91
N ASN A 75 0.13 -27.63 -2.55
CA ASN A 75 -0.77 -28.31 -3.48
C ASN A 75 -1.43 -27.26 -4.39
N LYS A 76 -2.41 -27.69 -5.22
CA LYS A 76 -3.10 -26.77 -6.16
C LYS A 76 -3.93 -25.67 -5.48
N ASP A 77 -4.27 -25.84 -4.21
CA ASP A 77 -5.16 -24.96 -3.46
C ASP A 77 -4.46 -24.25 -2.29
N LEU A 78 -3.17 -24.48 -2.07
CA LEU A 78 -2.44 -23.92 -0.93
C LEU A 78 -1.02 -23.51 -1.31
N GLN A 79 -0.75 -22.22 -1.23
CA GLN A 79 0.55 -21.62 -1.48
C GLN A 79 1.08 -20.93 -0.22
N LEU A 80 2.37 -21.15 0.07
CA LEU A 80 3.14 -20.33 1.01
C LEU A 80 4.00 -19.35 0.22
N TYR A 81 4.29 -18.19 0.79
CA TYR A 81 5.18 -17.22 0.19
C TYR A 81 5.92 -16.39 1.23
N VAL A 82 7.05 -15.89 0.83
CA VAL A 82 7.78 -14.82 1.48
C VAL A 82 8.21 -13.82 0.41
N GLY A 83 8.33 -12.55 0.76
CA GLY A 83 8.73 -11.55 -0.21
C GLY A 83 9.41 -10.37 0.44
N MET A 84 10.00 -9.56 -0.42
CA MET A 84 10.53 -8.25 -0.09
C MET A 84 10.23 -7.28 -1.21
N SER A 85 10.06 -6.01 -0.85
CA SER A 85 9.99 -4.90 -1.80
C SER A 85 10.79 -3.70 -1.32
N ALA A 86 11.02 -2.77 -2.21
CA ALA A 86 11.63 -1.50 -1.88
C ALA A 86 11.00 -0.41 -2.75
N GLU A 87 10.70 0.72 -2.11
CA GLU A 87 10.05 1.89 -2.70
C GLU A 87 10.85 3.15 -2.40
N SER A 88 10.97 4.02 -3.39
CA SER A 88 11.52 5.35 -3.15
C SER A 88 10.46 6.24 -2.51
N ILE A 89 10.80 6.87 -1.39
CA ILE A 89 9.92 7.70 -0.58
C ILE A 89 10.52 9.08 -0.30
N SER A 90 9.68 9.97 0.21
CA SER A 90 10.08 11.28 0.73
C SER A 90 9.33 11.54 2.03
N PHE A 91 9.71 10.82 3.09
CA PHE A 91 9.10 10.91 4.40
C PHE A 91 9.64 12.07 5.24
N ALA A 92 8.84 12.48 6.22
CA ALA A 92 9.18 13.57 7.13
C ALA A 92 10.45 13.31 7.96
N ASN A 93 10.76 12.05 8.28
CA ASN A 93 12.00 11.66 8.95
C ASN A 93 13.19 11.45 8.01
N HIS A 94 13.07 11.80 6.74
CA HIS A 94 14.13 11.65 5.71
C HIS A 94 14.69 10.23 5.59
N ALA A 95 13.89 9.20 5.85
CA ALA A 95 14.28 7.82 5.58
C ALA A 95 14.67 7.66 4.11
N ALA A 96 15.72 6.85 3.86
CA ALA A 96 16.30 6.69 2.53
C ALA A 96 15.39 5.93 1.57
N ALA A 97 14.59 5.00 2.09
CA ALA A 97 13.64 4.18 1.34
C ALA A 97 12.61 3.58 2.30
N GLU A 98 11.49 3.10 1.77
CA GLU A 98 10.68 2.05 2.37
C GLU A 98 11.21 0.70 1.89
N VAL A 99 11.42 -0.23 2.80
CA VAL A 99 11.80 -1.61 2.50
C VAL A 99 10.81 -2.52 3.21
N ASP A 100 10.10 -3.31 2.44
CA ASP A 100 9.13 -4.24 2.98
C ASP A 100 9.67 -5.65 3.07
N ILE A 101 9.25 -6.36 4.11
CA ILE A 101 9.39 -7.80 4.24
C ILE A 101 8.04 -8.38 4.58
N TYR A 102 7.62 -9.41 3.89
CA TYR A 102 6.30 -9.98 4.10
C TYR A 102 6.28 -11.48 3.87
N GLY A 103 5.26 -12.14 4.37
CA GLY A 103 5.04 -13.56 4.12
C GLY A 103 3.70 -14.01 4.65
N GLY A 104 3.25 -15.14 4.12
CA GLY A 104 1.93 -15.63 4.46
C GLY A 104 1.54 -16.92 3.77
N VAL A 105 0.24 -17.20 3.81
CA VAL A 105 -0.39 -18.38 3.25
C VAL A 105 -1.61 -17.98 2.41
N ARG A 106 -1.70 -18.55 1.20
CA ARG A 106 -2.80 -18.31 0.26
C ARG A 106 -3.59 -19.60 0.00
N PRO A 107 -4.62 -19.92 0.79
CA PRO A 107 -5.56 -20.97 0.46
C PRO A 107 -6.56 -20.50 -0.61
N THR A 108 -6.93 -21.40 -1.53
CA THR A 108 -7.89 -21.14 -2.61
C THR A 108 -9.00 -22.19 -2.60
N PHE A 109 -10.26 -21.76 -2.71
CA PHE A 109 -11.45 -22.61 -2.70
C PHE A 109 -12.31 -22.29 -3.94
N GLY A 110 -11.95 -22.87 -5.07
CA GLY A 110 -12.59 -22.56 -6.35
C GLY A 110 -12.42 -21.07 -6.72
N PRO A 111 -13.51 -20.28 -6.80
CA PRO A 111 -13.42 -18.85 -7.14
C PRO A 111 -13.00 -17.95 -5.97
N LEU A 112 -12.89 -18.51 -4.76
CA LEU A 112 -12.55 -17.78 -3.53
C LEU A 112 -11.07 -17.98 -3.21
N GLY A 113 -10.30 -16.90 -3.26
CA GLY A 113 -8.92 -16.81 -2.77
C GLY A 113 -8.87 -16.10 -1.43
N LEU A 114 -8.10 -16.64 -0.50
CA LEU A 114 -7.80 -16.01 0.78
C LEU A 114 -6.29 -15.76 0.85
N ASP A 115 -5.88 -14.78 1.66
CA ASP A 115 -4.47 -14.48 1.92
C ASP A 115 -4.32 -13.98 3.36
N PHE A 116 -3.52 -14.69 4.15
CA PHE A 116 -3.24 -14.36 5.54
C PHE A 116 -1.73 -14.23 5.72
N GLY A 117 -1.30 -13.15 6.35
CA GLY A 117 0.13 -12.95 6.52
C GLY A 117 0.50 -11.83 7.47
N VAL A 118 1.78 -11.53 7.46
CA VAL A 118 2.39 -10.40 8.17
C VAL A 118 3.17 -9.57 7.16
N TRP A 119 3.09 -8.26 7.31
CA TRP A 119 3.80 -7.26 6.51
C TRP A 119 4.62 -6.36 7.41
N GLY A 120 5.92 -6.27 7.18
CA GLY A 120 6.82 -5.37 7.88
C GLY A 120 7.25 -4.24 6.97
N TYR A 121 7.09 -3.01 7.43
CA TYR A 121 7.51 -1.77 6.78
C TYR A 121 8.73 -1.24 7.49
N LEU A 122 9.86 -1.16 6.83
CA LEU A 122 11.14 -0.73 7.37
C LEU A 122 11.59 0.58 6.72
N TYR A 123 12.01 1.53 7.54
CA TYR A 123 12.40 2.87 7.09
C TYR A 123 13.85 3.17 7.50
N PRO A 124 14.86 2.63 6.76
CA PRO A 124 16.26 2.83 7.07
C PRO A 124 16.71 4.27 6.86
N GLY A 125 17.68 4.72 7.68
CA GLY A 125 18.31 6.03 7.55
C GLY A 125 17.48 7.20 8.09
N GLY A 126 16.36 6.93 8.77
CA GLY A 126 15.51 7.98 9.32
C GLY A 126 16.22 8.86 10.36
N GLN A 127 15.78 10.10 10.46
CA GLN A 127 16.21 11.12 11.40
C GLN A 127 15.06 11.50 12.33
N CYS A 128 15.37 12.07 13.49
CA CYS A 128 14.41 12.46 14.50
C CYS A 128 14.17 13.97 14.47
N GLN A 129 12.91 14.40 14.63
CA GLN A 129 12.56 15.81 14.80
C GLN A 129 11.73 16.00 16.06
N GLU A 130 12.18 16.92 16.93
CA GLU A 130 11.43 17.36 18.09
C GLU A 130 10.64 18.61 17.77
N GLY A 131 9.32 18.57 17.97
CA GLY A 131 8.43 19.66 17.61
C GLY A 131 8.21 20.70 18.73
N PHE A 132 8.73 20.49 19.95
CA PHE A 132 8.37 21.34 21.07
C PHE A 132 9.57 22.15 21.59
N PRO A 133 9.61 23.51 21.39
CA PRO A 133 10.67 24.37 21.91
C PRO A 133 10.74 24.28 23.43
N GLY A 134 11.93 23.98 23.98
CA GLY A 134 12.15 23.89 25.43
C GLY A 134 11.68 22.58 26.07
N GLY A 135 11.27 21.59 25.27
CA GLY A 135 11.01 20.23 25.76
C GLY A 135 12.29 19.48 26.14
N VAL A 136 12.13 18.39 26.91
CA VAL A 136 13.24 17.46 27.15
C VAL A 136 13.61 16.84 25.81
N ALA A 137 14.89 16.89 25.44
CA ALA A 137 15.38 16.26 24.22
C ALA A 137 15.06 14.76 24.24
N VAL A 138 14.21 14.33 23.32
CA VAL A 138 13.79 12.93 23.16
C VAL A 138 14.41 12.27 21.93
N CYS A 139 15.06 13.08 21.07
CA CYS A 139 15.82 12.58 19.94
C CYS A 139 17.20 12.05 20.37
N PRO A 140 17.67 10.92 19.83
CA PRO A 140 19.04 10.45 20.05
C PRO A 140 20.08 11.50 19.63
N PRO A 141 21.19 11.64 20.35
CA PRO A 141 22.25 12.59 19.99
C PRO A 141 22.73 12.40 18.54
N GLY A 142 22.79 13.49 17.78
CA GLY A 142 23.24 13.49 16.38
C GLY A 142 22.20 13.02 15.36
N SER A 143 20.98 12.69 15.80
CA SER A 143 19.90 12.28 14.88
C SER A 143 18.82 13.36 14.68
N ALA A 144 18.92 14.49 15.40
CA ALA A 144 17.90 15.53 15.36
C ALA A 144 17.98 16.34 14.07
N LEU A 145 16.82 16.47 13.39
CA LEU A 145 16.61 17.43 12.32
C LEU A 145 16.48 18.84 12.92
N ALA A 146 16.77 19.86 12.12
CA ALA A 146 16.46 21.24 12.48
C ALA A 146 14.93 21.38 12.62
N LEU A 147 14.47 22.15 13.63
CA LEU A 147 13.06 22.45 13.80
C LEU A 147 12.50 23.12 12.54
N GLY A 148 11.49 22.53 11.96
CA GLY A 148 10.70 23.15 10.91
C GLY A 148 9.78 24.26 11.46
N PRO A 149 9.30 25.15 10.63
CA PRO A 149 8.41 26.25 11.04
C PRO A 149 7.06 25.78 11.59
N ASP A 150 6.70 24.55 11.31
CA ASP A 150 5.44 23.87 11.69
C ASP A 150 5.51 23.09 13.00
N PHE A 151 6.69 23.02 13.64
CA PHE A 151 6.95 22.29 14.88
C PHE A 151 6.47 20.84 14.87
N THR A 152 6.55 20.17 13.71
CA THR A 152 6.19 18.76 13.59
C THR A 152 7.17 17.88 14.38
N GLN A 153 6.65 16.79 14.90
CA GLN A 153 7.43 15.79 15.63
C GLN A 153 7.46 14.49 14.81
N ILE A 154 8.63 13.88 14.71
CA ILE A 154 8.75 12.57 14.10
C ILE A 154 9.88 11.76 14.71
N LYS A 155 9.62 10.47 14.97
CA LYS A 155 10.64 9.54 15.45
C LYS A 155 11.64 9.20 14.35
N GLN A 156 12.87 8.89 14.77
CA GLN A 156 13.90 8.38 13.87
C GLN A 156 13.47 7.05 13.21
N ASN A 157 12.99 6.11 14.00
CA ASN A 157 12.53 4.81 13.53
C ASN A 157 11.00 4.81 13.41
N LEU A 158 10.51 4.68 12.19
CA LEU A 158 9.07 4.55 11.86
C LEU A 158 8.68 3.11 11.52
N SER A 159 9.61 2.15 11.57
CA SER A 159 9.35 0.77 11.17
C SER A 159 8.27 0.13 12.04
N PHE A 160 7.36 -0.61 11.39
CA PHE A 160 6.24 -1.28 12.05
C PHE A 160 5.81 -2.53 11.27
N PHE A 161 4.90 -3.31 11.84
CA PHE A 161 4.35 -4.52 11.24
C PHE A 161 2.83 -4.50 11.28
N GLU A 162 2.22 -5.08 10.25
CA GLU A 162 0.78 -5.35 10.19
C GLU A 162 0.53 -6.85 10.03
N GLY A 163 -0.39 -7.41 10.82
CA GLY A 163 -1.04 -8.66 10.47
C GLY A 163 -2.16 -8.38 9.50
N TYR A 164 -2.38 -9.24 8.49
CA TYR A 164 -3.46 -9.01 7.54
C TYR A 164 -4.24 -10.27 7.16
N ALA A 165 -5.46 -10.02 6.74
CA ALA A 165 -6.33 -10.98 6.10
C ALA A 165 -6.95 -10.34 4.86
N ARG A 166 -6.94 -11.06 3.73
CA ARG A 166 -7.57 -10.62 2.49
C ARG A 166 -8.46 -11.72 1.94
N VAL A 167 -9.53 -11.31 1.29
CA VAL A 167 -10.40 -12.20 0.55
C VAL A 167 -10.60 -11.64 -0.85
N ASN A 168 -10.57 -12.51 -1.85
CA ASN A 168 -10.92 -12.18 -3.22
C ASN A 168 -11.88 -13.23 -3.77
N TRP A 169 -12.95 -12.78 -4.36
CA TRP A 169 -13.92 -13.63 -5.02
C TRP A 169 -14.04 -13.27 -6.52
N THR A 170 -13.60 -14.20 -7.36
CA THR A 170 -13.76 -14.12 -8.80
C THR A 170 -15.18 -14.56 -9.16
N ILE A 171 -16.10 -13.62 -9.37
CA ILE A 171 -17.51 -13.90 -9.68
C ILE A 171 -17.62 -14.55 -11.05
N ASN A 172 -16.88 -14.03 -12.03
CA ASN A 172 -16.78 -14.55 -13.39
C ASN A 172 -15.55 -13.93 -14.09
N GLU A 173 -15.39 -14.15 -15.40
CA GLU A 173 -14.27 -13.63 -16.19
C GLU A 173 -14.21 -12.09 -16.24
N THR A 174 -15.32 -11.40 -15.98
CA THR A 174 -15.41 -9.94 -16.02
C THR A 174 -15.31 -9.33 -14.63
N PHE A 175 -15.91 -9.92 -13.59
CA PHE A 175 -16.09 -9.30 -12.30
C PHE A 175 -15.37 -10.06 -11.17
N ALA A 176 -14.63 -9.31 -10.37
CA ALA A 176 -14.08 -9.77 -9.10
C ALA A 176 -14.34 -8.71 -8.00
N VAL A 177 -14.52 -9.17 -6.78
CA VAL A 177 -14.66 -8.33 -5.59
C VAL A 177 -13.75 -8.85 -4.50
N GLY A 178 -13.36 -8.00 -3.57
CA GLY A 178 -12.50 -8.39 -2.45
C GLY A 178 -12.75 -7.55 -1.21
N ALA A 179 -12.13 -7.98 -0.12
CA ALA A 179 -12.05 -7.22 1.12
C ALA A 179 -10.68 -7.44 1.77
N ASN A 180 -10.19 -6.42 2.44
CA ASN A 180 -8.89 -6.44 3.11
C ASN A 180 -9.06 -5.97 4.54
N GLN A 181 -8.27 -6.55 5.44
CA GLN A 181 -8.13 -6.15 6.83
C GLN A 181 -6.66 -6.16 7.20
N PHE A 182 -6.17 -5.06 7.81
CA PHE A 182 -4.81 -4.90 8.30
C PHE A 182 -4.84 -4.34 9.72
N TYR A 183 -4.04 -4.89 10.61
CA TYR A 183 -3.94 -4.42 11.98
C TYR A 183 -2.48 -4.31 12.43
N THR A 184 -2.18 -3.20 13.09
CA THR A 184 -0.91 -2.99 13.81
C THR A 184 -1.14 -2.47 15.22
N PRO A 185 -0.40 -2.92 16.21
CA PRO A 185 -0.43 -2.33 17.55
C PRO A 185 0.24 -0.95 17.63
N SER A 186 1.09 -0.58 16.63
CA SER A 186 1.83 0.69 16.64
C SER A 186 2.12 1.15 15.21
N PHE A 187 1.17 1.88 14.61
CA PHE A 187 1.29 2.43 13.26
C PHE A 187 2.46 3.44 13.20
N LEU A 188 3.37 3.26 12.24
CA LEU A 188 4.60 4.06 12.11
C LEU A 188 5.36 4.23 13.44
N ASN A 189 5.37 3.18 14.26
CA ASN A 189 6.02 3.19 15.58
C ASN A 189 5.57 4.36 16.48
N SER A 190 4.38 4.88 16.25
CA SER A 190 3.83 6.04 16.98
C SER A 190 3.25 5.69 18.37
N GLY A 191 3.08 4.40 18.68
CA GLY A 191 2.33 3.94 19.85
C GLY A 191 0.82 3.86 19.60
N ALA A 192 0.28 4.52 18.56
CA ALA A 192 -1.11 4.38 18.19
C ALA A 192 -1.34 3.07 17.44
N TRP A 193 -2.29 2.26 17.88
CA TRP A 193 -2.74 1.14 17.06
C TRP A 193 -3.37 1.66 15.76
N GLY A 194 -3.28 0.88 14.71
CA GLY A 194 -3.92 1.15 13.41
C GLY A 194 -4.70 -0.06 12.95
N ASP A 195 -5.88 0.18 12.39
CA ASP A 195 -6.75 -0.84 11.81
C ASP A 195 -7.31 -0.32 10.48
N TYR A 196 -7.03 -1.01 9.40
CA TYR A 196 -7.50 -0.65 8.07
C TYR A 196 -8.36 -1.75 7.49
N ALA A 197 -9.59 -1.41 7.14
CA ALA A 197 -10.48 -2.30 6.40
C ALA A 197 -10.89 -1.67 5.08
N SER A 198 -10.94 -2.47 4.01
CA SER A 198 -11.39 -2.00 2.70
C SER A 198 -12.18 -3.06 1.94
N VAL A 199 -12.95 -2.57 0.96
CA VAL A 199 -13.59 -3.39 -0.06
C VAL A 199 -13.10 -2.97 -1.44
N THR A 200 -12.91 -3.94 -2.33
CA THR A 200 -12.41 -3.72 -3.68
C THR A 200 -13.38 -4.30 -4.71
N ALA A 201 -13.40 -3.70 -5.89
CA ALA A 201 -14.11 -4.23 -7.04
C ALA A 201 -13.29 -4.03 -8.30
N LYS A 202 -13.38 -5.00 -9.21
CA LYS A 202 -12.73 -4.96 -10.52
C LYS A 202 -13.66 -5.47 -11.60
N ALA A 203 -13.65 -4.77 -12.74
CA ALA A 203 -14.35 -5.16 -13.95
C ALA A 203 -13.36 -5.21 -15.12
N ALA A 204 -13.08 -6.41 -15.64
CA ALA A 204 -12.24 -6.60 -16.81
C ALA A 204 -13.05 -6.34 -18.11
N ALA A 205 -12.45 -5.64 -19.06
CA ALA A 205 -13.05 -5.46 -20.37
C ALA A 205 -13.05 -6.79 -21.14
N PRO A 206 -14.09 -7.07 -21.91
CA PRO A 206 -14.13 -8.25 -22.77
C PRO A 206 -12.93 -8.28 -23.74
N SER A 207 -12.25 -9.41 -23.85
CA SER A 207 -11.09 -9.57 -24.75
C SER A 207 -11.43 -9.29 -26.22
N ALA A 208 -12.68 -9.51 -26.62
CA ALA A 208 -13.17 -9.22 -27.94
C ALA A 208 -13.07 -7.74 -28.37
N TRP A 209 -13.00 -6.80 -27.40
CA TRP A 209 -12.83 -5.37 -27.69
C TRP A 209 -11.46 -5.03 -28.29
N PHE A 210 -10.45 -5.85 -27.98
CA PHE A 210 -9.06 -5.63 -28.39
C PHE A 210 -8.58 -6.60 -29.48
N GLY A 211 -9.44 -7.54 -29.92
CA GLY A 211 -9.13 -8.51 -30.94
C GLY A 211 -7.87 -9.34 -30.61
N SER A 212 -6.99 -9.50 -31.61
CA SER A 212 -5.75 -10.26 -31.45
C SER A 212 -4.56 -9.42 -30.96
N SER A 213 -4.77 -8.19 -30.50
CA SER A 213 -3.68 -7.29 -30.09
C SER A 213 -2.89 -7.77 -28.87
N GLY A 214 -3.48 -8.64 -28.04
CA GLY A 214 -2.94 -9.04 -26.75
C GLY A 214 -3.05 -7.96 -25.66
N VAL A 215 -3.75 -6.85 -25.95
CA VAL A 215 -4.07 -5.81 -24.97
C VAL A 215 -5.28 -6.26 -24.16
N GLY A 216 -5.27 -5.96 -22.86
CA GLY A 216 -6.42 -6.05 -21.97
C GLY A 216 -6.66 -4.71 -21.31
N ALA A 217 -7.86 -4.52 -20.73
CA ALA A 217 -8.15 -3.36 -19.89
C ALA A 217 -9.07 -3.76 -18.73
N TYR A 218 -9.05 -2.96 -17.68
CA TYR A 218 -9.94 -3.11 -16.54
C TYR A 218 -10.27 -1.77 -15.92
N LEU A 219 -11.42 -1.71 -15.25
CA LEU A 219 -11.78 -0.69 -14.28
C LEU A 219 -11.68 -1.31 -12.89
N SER A 220 -11.11 -0.61 -11.93
CA SER A 220 -11.06 -1.07 -10.55
C SER A 220 -11.22 0.08 -9.56
N GLY A 221 -11.62 -0.26 -8.34
CA GLY A 221 -11.73 0.71 -7.27
C GLY A 221 -11.69 0.05 -5.90
N GLU A 222 -11.37 0.87 -4.92
CA GLU A 222 -11.32 0.51 -3.51
C GLU A 222 -11.98 1.61 -2.68
N PHE A 223 -12.70 1.21 -1.65
CA PHE A 223 -13.14 2.09 -0.57
C PHE A 223 -12.68 1.47 0.75
N GLY A 224 -11.96 2.26 1.55
CA GLY A 224 -11.40 1.83 2.81
C GLY A 224 -11.62 2.83 3.94
N ARG A 225 -11.44 2.34 5.15
CA ARG A 225 -11.41 3.14 6.36
C ARG A 225 -10.21 2.75 7.21
N GLN A 226 -9.48 3.77 7.65
CA GLN A 226 -8.40 3.66 8.61
C GLN A 226 -8.88 4.17 9.96
N TRP A 227 -8.77 3.34 11.00
CA TRP A 227 -8.97 3.71 12.40
C TRP A 227 -7.63 3.77 13.10
N PHE A 228 -7.53 4.66 14.08
CA PHE A 228 -6.32 4.82 14.88
C PHE A 228 -6.66 4.96 16.37
N GLY A 229 -5.69 4.59 17.19
CA GLY A 229 -5.63 4.90 18.61
C GLY A 229 -4.95 6.22 18.92
N THR A 230 -4.46 6.31 20.15
CA THR A 230 -3.69 7.44 20.66
C THR A 230 -2.21 7.11 20.63
N THR A 231 -1.38 8.05 20.18
CA THR A 231 0.07 7.92 20.14
C THR A 231 0.67 7.85 21.55
N ASP A 232 1.93 7.51 21.65
CA ASP A 232 2.70 7.71 22.86
C ASP A 232 3.05 9.21 23.09
N ALA A 233 3.64 9.51 24.23
CA ALA A 233 3.94 10.88 24.67
C ALA A 233 5.03 11.59 23.84
N PHE A 234 5.69 10.90 22.90
CA PHE A 234 6.59 11.57 21.96
C PHE A 234 5.83 12.55 21.07
N TYR A 235 4.65 12.15 20.55
CA TYR A 235 3.81 12.95 19.66
C TYR A 235 2.83 13.85 20.44
N ARG A 236 3.38 14.70 21.32
CA ARG A 236 2.57 15.62 22.12
C ARG A 236 2.41 16.99 21.46
N VAL A 237 1.29 17.64 21.68
CA VAL A 237 1.02 19.03 21.23
C VAL A 237 1.04 20.07 22.35
N THR A 238 1.35 19.62 23.59
CA THR A 238 1.44 20.47 24.79
C THR A 238 2.65 20.06 25.62
N ALA A 239 2.99 20.85 26.64
CA ALA A 239 4.05 20.48 27.59
C ALA A 239 3.70 19.22 28.41
N ALA A 240 2.43 18.85 28.53
CA ALA A 240 2.03 17.62 29.21
C ALA A 240 2.46 16.39 28.39
N PRO A 241 3.01 15.34 29.03
CA PRO A 241 3.46 14.12 28.33
C PRO A 241 2.28 13.22 27.96
N VAL A 242 1.37 13.73 27.16
CA VAL A 242 0.15 13.04 26.70
C VAL A 242 0.22 12.90 25.19
N GLY A 243 -0.01 11.68 24.69
CA GLY A 243 -0.10 11.39 23.26
C GLY A 243 -1.33 12.06 22.63
N ILE A 244 -1.37 12.07 21.32
CA ILE A 244 -2.49 12.61 20.54
C ILE A 244 -3.34 11.48 19.96
N PRO A 245 -4.69 11.61 19.95
CA PRO A 245 -5.55 10.68 19.24
C PRO A 245 -5.42 10.94 17.73
N TYR A 246 -4.87 9.97 16.99
CA TYR A 246 -4.82 10.11 15.53
C TYR A 246 -6.21 10.08 14.90
N PRO A 247 -6.47 10.90 13.89
CA PRO A 247 -7.78 10.98 13.24
C PRO A 247 -8.04 9.76 12.38
N SER A 248 -9.15 9.06 12.61
CA SER A 248 -9.64 8.04 11.70
C SER A 248 -10.21 8.68 10.44
N TYR A 249 -10.00 8.05 9.27
CA TYR A 249 -10.44 8.61 8.00
C TYR A 249 -10.89 7.54 7.01
N ASN A 250 -11.63 7.95 6.00
CA ASN A 250 -11.97 7.14 4.84
C ASN A 250 -11.04 7.49 3.68
N THR A 251 -10.73 6.49 2.86
CA THR A 251 -10.00 6.65 1.61
C THR A 251 -10.73 5.91 0.49
N TRP A 252 -10.58 6.39 -0.73
CA TRP A 252 -11.13 5.74 -1.91
C TRP A 252 -10.24 5.97 -3.12
N ASN A 253 -10.28 5.03 -4.02
CA ASN A 253 -9.62 5.19 -5.31
C ASN A 253 -10.44 4.52 -6.42
N VAL A 254 -10.27 5.01 -7.64
CA VAL A 254 -10.81 4.41 -8.85
C VAL A 254 -9.82 4.60 -9.98
N GLY A 255 -9.62 3.57 -10.80
CA GLY A 255 -8.65 3.63 -11.88
C GLY A 255 -8.99 2.72 -13.05
N ILE A 256 -8.41 3.04 -14.20
CA ILE A 256 -8.42 2.21 -15.40
C ILE A 256 -7.02 1.70 -15.67
N GLY A 257 -6.88 0.40 -15.88
CA GLY A 257 -5.62 -0.24 -16.22
C GLY A 257 -5.64 -0.82 -17.63
N PHE A 258 -4.51 -0.71 -18.32
CA PHE A 258 -4.24 -1.35 -19.60
C PHE A 258 -3.11 -2.33 -19.46
N THR A 259 -3.32 -3.57 -19.88
CA THR A 259 -2.32 -4.63 -19.79
C THR A 259 -1.82 -5.05 -21.16
N TYR A 260 -0.53 -5.29 -21.28
CA TYR A 260 0.08 -5.87 -22.47
C TYR A 260 1.26 -6.75 -22.07
N LYS A 261 1.13 -8.06 -22.29
CA LYS A 261 2.12 -9.05 -21.83
C LYS A 261 2.38 -8.92 -20.34
N VAL A 262 3.59 -8.53 -19.97
CA VAL A 262 4.04 -8.33 -18.57
C VAL A 262 3.82 -6.89 -18.08
N PHE A 263 3.45 -5.98 -18.95
CA PHE A 263 3.32 -4.56 -18.63
C PHE A 263 1.88 -4.19 -18.27
N THR A 264 1.75 -3.29 -17.31
CA THR A 264 0.49 -2.63 -16.95
C THR A 264 0.69 -1.13 -16.86
N LEU A 265 -0.14 -0.37 -17.55
CA LEU A 265 -0.33 1.06 -17.35
C LEU A 265 -1.61 1.27 -16.56
N ASP A 266 -1.53 1.81 -15.34
CA ASP A 266 -2.68 2.15 -14.48
C ASP A 266 -2.79 3.66 -14.33
N LEU A 267 -3.97 4.19 -14.59
CA LEU A 267 -4.36 5.60 -14.43
C LEU A 267 -5.41 5.65 -13.33
N ARG A 268 -5.10 6.27 -12.19
CA ARG A 268 -5.91 6.17 -10.98
C ARG A 268 -6.13 7.54 -10.33
N TYR A 269 -7.33 7.77 -9.85
CA TYR A 269 -7.66 8.82 -8.92
C TYR A 269 -7.71 8.25 -7.51
N SER A 270 -7.11 8.93 -6.55
CA SER A 270 -7.15 8.57 -5.12
C SER A 270 -7.48 9.79 -4.28
N ASP A 271 -8.21 9.59 -3.17
CA ASP A 271 -8.59 10.68 -2.29
C ASP A 271 -8.90 10.19 -0.87
N THR A 272 -8.99 11.13 0.08
CA THR A 272 -9.40 10.89 1.46
C THR A 272 -10.31 12.01 1.96
N ASN A 273 -11.02 11.75 3.07
CA ASN A 273 -11.75 12.79 3.81
C ASN A 273 -10.95 13.39 4.98
N LEU A 274 -9.65 13.14 5.05
CA LEU A 274 -8.79 13.67 6.11
C LEU A 274 -8.59 15.18 5.94
N ARG A 275 -8.81 15.93 7.01
CA ARG A 275 -8.61 17.38 6.99
C ARG A 275 -7.13 17.72 6.86
N LYS A 276 -6.79 18.79 6.17
CA LYS A 276 -5.39 19.21 5.95
C LYS A 276 -4.57 19.39 7.23
N GLY A 277 -5.21 19.94 8.29
CA GLY A 277 -4.55 20.08 9.59
C GLY A 277 -4.32 18.74 10.29
N ASP A 278 -5.28 17.84 10.23
CA ASP A 278 -5.15 16.49 10.77
C ASP A 278 -4.15 15.66 9.95
N CYS A 279 -4.09 15.87 8.64
CA CYS A 279 -3.08 15.30 7.75
C CYS A 279 -1.67 15.73 8.16
N ALA A 280 -1.44 17.01 8.42
CA ALA A 280 -0.14 17.50 8.87
C ALA A 280 0.30 16.84 10.18
N ALA A 281 -0.61 16.67 11.14
CA ALA A 281 -0.33 16.01 12.41
C ALA A 281 -0.06 14.50 12.27
N LEU A 282 -0.83 13.82 11.41
CA LEU A 282 -0.69 12.38 11.18
C LEU A 282 0.61 12.03 10.44
N THR A 283 0.98 12.85 9.45
CA THR A 283 2.11 12.57 8.55
C THR A 283 3.40 13.25 8.97
N SER A 284 3.33 14.24 9.88
CA SER A 284 4.44 15.15 10.20
C SER A 284 5.05 15.79 8.95
N ALA A 285 4.22 16.14 7.96
CA ALA A 285 4.65 16.62 6.66
C ALA A 285 5.55 17.85 6.80
N PHE A 286 6.82 17.73 6.42
CA PHE A 286 7.84 18.80 6.57
C PHE A 286 7.59 20.04 5.73
N ASN A 287 6.67 19.97 4.78
CA ASN A 287 6.23 21.07 3.92
C ASN A 287 4.80 21.53 4.20
N ALA A 288 4.25 21.20 5.36
CA ALA A 288 2.94 21.72 5.79
C ALA A 288 3.01 23.25 5.91
N ASN A 289 2.33 23.98 5.02
CA ASN A 289 2.41 25.42 4.91
C ASN A 289 1.05 26.12 4.66
N ILE A 290 -0.06 25.38 4.69
CA ILE A 290 -1.38 25.91 4.40
C ILE A 290 -1.97 26.48 5.69
N PRO A 291 -2.06 27.83 5.87
CA PRO A 291 -2.53 28.43 7.11
C PRO A 291 -4.04 28.20 7.33
N GLY A 292 -4.51 28.43 8.55
CA GLY A 292 -5.93 28.35 8.90
C GLY A 292 -6.46 26.93 9.08
N ASN A 293 -5.59 25.94 9.32
CA ASN A 293 -5.95 24.54 9.50
C ASN A 293 -5.77 24.06 10.95
N VAL A 294 -6.15 24.90 11.92
CA VAL A 294 -6.10 24.55 13.36
C VAL A 294 -7.04 23.39 13.65
N THR A 295 -6.51 22.34 14.29
CA THR A 295 -7.29 21.24 14.84
C THR A 295 -6.83 20.93 16.26
N ALA A 296 -7.54 20.04 16.96
CA ALA A 296 -7.17 19.66 18.32
C ALA A 296 -5.77 19.03 18.42
N ILE A 297 -5.30 18.38 17.33
CA ILE A 297 -3.98 17.72 17.24
C ILE A 297 -2.97 18.51 16.41
N ASN A 298 -3.37 19.64 15.83
CA ASN A 298 -2.53 20.56 15.08
C ASN A 298 -2.82 22.00 15.51
N PRO A 299 -2.38 22.42 16.72
CA PRO A 299 -2.65 23.76 17.23
C PRO A 299 -1.89 24.86 16.47
N ASN A 300 -0.80 24.54 15.78
CA ASN A 300 -0.03 25.48 14.97
C ASN A 300 -0.77 25.89 13.68
N GLY A 301 -1.75 25.09 13.25
CA GLY A 301 -2.70 25.45 12.19
C GLY A 301 -2.13 25.40 10.77
N PHE A 302 -0.97 24.77 10.54
CA PHE A 302 -0.47 24.54 9.20
C PHE A 302 -1.01 23.20 8.66
N GLY A 303 -1.65 23.24 7.51
CA GLY A 303 -2.18 22.06 6.83
C GLY A 303 -1.20 21.47 5.82
N SER A 304 -1.33 20.17 5.59
CA SER A 304 -0.62 19.45 4.56
C SER A 304 -1.55 19.05 3.41
N ASN A 305 -1.02 18.97 2.21
CA ASN A 305 -1.69 18.40 1.04
C ASN A 305 -1.26 16.94 0.75
N TRP A 306 -0.52 16.32 1.65
CA TRP A 306 -0.11 14.93 1.50
C TRP A 306 -1.29 13.95 1.49
N CYS A 307 -2.41 14.36 2.08
CA CYS A 307 -3.67 13.61 2.08
C CYS A 307 -4.71 14.34 1.23
N GLY A 308 -5.37 13.62 0.35
CA GLY A 308 -6.41 14.19 -0.50
C GLY A 308 -6.29 13.80 -1.95
N ALA A 309 -7.00 14.51 -2.80
CA ALA A 309 -7.16 14.19 -4.21
C ALA A 309 -5.83 14.19 -4.98
N VAL A 310 -5.52 13.07 -5.64
CA VAL A 310 -4.34 12.92 -6.48
C VAL A 310 -4.62 12.02 -7.67
N GLY A 311 -4.04 12.37 -8.83
CA GLY A 311 -3.99 11.52 -10.02
C GLY A 311 -2.68 10.74 -10.07
N ILE A 312 -2.77 9.42 -10.18
CA ILE A 312 -1.62 8.52 -10.23
C ILE A 312 -1.52 7.91 -11.61
N VAL A 313 -0.34 7.97 -12.20
CA VAL A 313 0.06 7.24 -13.41
C VAL A 313 1.14 6.26 -13.01
N LYS A 314 0.88 4.96 -13.13
CA LYS A 314 1.83 3.90 -12.80
C LYS A 314 2.06 3.00 -14.02
N LEU A 315 3.32 2.75 -14.33
CA LEU A 315 3.75 1.72 -15.26
C LEU A 315 4.47 0.63 -14.49
N SER A 316 3.99 -0.60 -14.58
CA SER A 316 4.62 -1.77 -13.96
C SER A 316 4.97 -2.86 -14.97
N ALA A 317 5.93 -3.70 -14.59
CA ALA A 317 6.25 -4.96 -15.24
C ALA A 317 6.28 -6.06 -14.20
N ASP A 318 5.44 -7.08 -14.38
CA ASP A 318 5.24 -8.18 -13.43
C ASP A 318 5.53 -9.52 -14.12
N LEU A 319 6.45 -10.30 -13.55
CA LEU A 319 6.95 -11.54 -14.11
C LEU A 319 6.88 -12.66 -13.08
N THR A 320 6.79 -13.90 -13.57
CA THR A 320 7.05 -15.08 -12.76
C THR A 320 8.07 -15.98 -13.47
N ALA A 321 8.93 -16.63 -12.69
CA ALA A 321 10.00 -17.45 -13.26
C ALA A 321 9.45 -18.61 -14.10
N MET A 322 8.35 -19.22 -13.65
CA MET A 322 7.80 -20.41 -14.29
C MET A 322 6.97 -20.13 -15.55
N THR A 323 6.42 -18.92 -15.70
CA THR A 323 5.55 -18.58 -16.85
C THR A 323 6.14 -17.54 -17.79
N SER A 324 7.00 -16.66 -17.30
CA SER A 324 7.51 -15.53 -18.09
C SER A 324 8.91 -15.76 -18.66
N LEU A 325 9.68 -16.72 -18.09
CA LEU A 325 11.07 -17.03 -18.48
C LEU A 325 11.22 -18.37 -19.18
N LYS A 326 10.14 -19.11 -19.43
CA LYS A 326 10.13 -20.38 -20.20
C LYS A 326 9.86 -20.17 -21.69
#